data_fbda89b5a47ea98d4c97dae03f84bfee
#
_entry.id   fbda89b5a47ea98d4c97dae03f84bfee
#
_cell.length_a   1.000
_cell.length_b   1.000
_cell.length_c   1.000
_cell.angle_alpha   90.00
_cell.angle_beta   90.00
_cell.angle_gamma   90.00
#
_symmetry.space_group_name_H-M   'P 1'
#
loop_
_entity.id
_entity.type
_entity.pdbx_description
1 polymer ?
#
loop_
_entity_poly.entity_id
_entity_poly.type
_entity_poly.pdbx_seq_one_letter_code
_entity_poly.pdbx_strand_id
1 'polypeptide(L)'
;MVFKKMLSAFGVGGPSVDTVLTNPNTRPGLTLDGHVNLVGGDAPASIEQITVGLVTRVEIEGGDTEYAGVMEFHRMAVSGPLQLAPKQQLSIPFQLPVPWETPVTDVYGQRLHGMTMGLRTELAVARAVDKSDLDQVAVHPLPIHERILDAFQALGFRFKHADLERGHIRGVQQTLPFYQEIEFFAAPQYAGTINEVELTFVTSQQGVEVILECDKRGGFLSAGHDAFGRYAVPHSDAGRTDWVQVVDGWLRETTSRYGNLRAHGFGAPHGHHGHRGSGMGGMVAGAALGMAGGLVAGELIEDAFEGDFGDFGGE
;
A
#
# COMPACT_ATOMS: atom_id res chain seq x y z
N MET A 1 15.79 42.48 14.71
CA MET A 1 16.25 41.37 13.87
C MET A 1 16.16 39.99 14.58
N VAL A 2 16.37 39.91 15.88
CA VAL A 2 16.34 38.62 16.63
C VAL A 2 14.95 37.97 16.65
N PHE A 3 13.89 38.78 16.80
CA PHE A 3 12.50 38.29 16.89
C PHE A 3 12.00 37.62 15.58
N LYS A 4 12.37 38.20 14.40
CA LYS A 4 12.04 37.57 13.10
C LYS A 4 12.77 36.24 12.89
N LYS A 5 14.00 36.08 13.38
CA LYS A 5 14.73 34.79 13.34
C LYS A 5 14.13 33.76 14.28
N MET A 6 13.60 34.17 15.44
CA MET A 6 12.87 33.24 16.33
C MET A 6 11.55 32.79 15.70
N LEU A 7 10.76 33.66 15.11
CA LEU A 7 9.51 33.32 14.44
C LEU A 7 9.71 32.40 13.23
N SER A 8 10.78 32.59 12.46
CA SER A 8 11.09 31.72 11.34
C SER A 8 11.55 30.31 11.81
N ALA A 9 12.16 30.19 12.99
CA ALA A 9 12.47 28.90 13.58
C ALA A 9 11.21 28.12 13.99
N PHE A 10 10.09 28.80 14.21
CA PHE A 10 8.76 28.19 14.44
C PHE A 10 7.91 28.12 13.17
N GLY A 11 8.52 28.29 12.00
CA GLY A 11 7.83 28.16 10.71
C GLY A 11 7.01 29.37 10.26
N VAL A 12 6.92 30.43 11.07
CA VAL A 12 6.18 31.67 10.71
C VAL A 12 7.07 32.56 9.86
N GLY A 13 6.62 32.94 8.65
CA GLY A 13 7.41 33.76 7.69
C GLY A 13 8.60 33.02 7.06
N GLY A 14 8.66 31.71 7.20
CA GLY A 14 9.62 30.81 6.52
C GLY A 14 9.29 30.60 5.04
N PRO A 15 10.11 29.80 4.33
CA PRO A 15 9.79 29.39 2.97
C PRO A 15 8.53 28.52 2.92
N SER A 16 7.88 28.47 1.76
CA SER A 16 6.79 27.54 1.47
C SER A 16 7.19 26.62 0.32
N VAL A 17 6.60 25.45 0.32
CA VAL A 17 6.69 24.44 -0.73
C VAL A 17 5.27 24.07 -1.18
N ASP A 18 5.11 23.86 -2.47
CA ASP A 18 3.89 23.42 -3.13
C ASP A 18 4.29 22.53 -4.30
N THR A 19 3.73 21.36 -4.41
CA THR A 19 4.07 20.42 -5.47
C THR A 19 2.90 20.31 -6.45
N VAL A 20 3.23 20.29 -7.71
CA VAL A 20 2.24 20.16 -8.78
C VAL A 20 2.60 18.97 -9.65
N LEU A 21 1.80 17.92 -9.58
CA LEU A 21 1.89 16.76 -10.48
C LEU A 21 1.36 17.14 -11.87
N THR A 22 2.11 16.80 -12.91
CA THR A 22 1.66 16.96 -14.31
C THR A 22 0.42 16.09 -14.58
N ASN A 23 0.41 14.89 -14.01
CA ASN A 23 -0.70 13.96 -14.00
C ASN A 23 -0.67 13.17 -12.68
N PRO A 24 -1.68 13.29 -11.82
CA PRO A 24 -1.73 12.53 -10.57
C PRO A 24 -2.10 11.05 -10.78
N ASN A 25 -2.43 10.64 -12.02
CA ASN A 25 -2.76 9.26 -12.35
C ASN A 25 -1.51 8.54 -12.85
N THR A 26 -1.25 7.35 -12.26
CA THR A 26 -0.10 6.53 -12.64
C THR A 26 -0.44 5.04 -12.63
N ARG A 27 0.54 4.19 -12.89
CA ARG A 27 0.47 2.72 -12.79
C ARG A 27 1.80 2.20 -12.24
N PRO A 28 1.85 1.01 -11.63
CA PRO A 28 3.10 0.35 -11.25
C PRO A 28 4.10 0.33 -12.42
N GLY A 29 5.36 0.68 -12.13
CA GLY A 29 6.44 0.72 -13.12
C GLY A 29 6.47 1.93 -14.05
N LEU A 30 5.52 2.88 -13.95
CA LEU A 30 5.56 4.15 -14.67
C LEU A 30 6.31 5.22 -13.87
N THR A 31 6.25 6.47 -14.34
CA THR A 31 6.88 7.64 -13.72
C THR A 31 5.81 8.68 -13.39
N LEU A 32 5.93 9.29 -12.23
CA LEU A 32 5.20 10.52 -11.86
C LEU A 32 6.09 11.73 -12.16
N ASP A 33 5.60 12.60 -13.02
CA ASP A 33 6.27 13.84 -13.39
C ASP A 33 5.62 15.02 -12.69
N GLY A 34 6.43 15.99 -12.24
CA GLY A 34 5.92 17.18 -11.58
C GLY A 34 6.96 18.24 -11.36
N HIS A 35 6.56 19.27 -10.62
CA HIS A 35 7.41 20.38 -10.23
C HIS A 35 7.22 20.68 -8.75
N VAL A 36 8.33 20.88 -8.05
CA VAL A 36 8.33 21.42 -6.69
C VAL A 36 8.53 22.92 -6.79
N ASN A 37 7.53 23.70 -6.39
CA ASN A 37 7.53 25.15 -6.39
C ASN A 37 7.88 25.65 -4.99
N LEU A 38 8.90 26.47 -4.90
CA LEU A 38 9.36 27.10 -3.67
C LEU A 38 9.11 28.59 -3.70
N VAL A 39 8.69 29.15 -2.58
CA VAL A 39 8.64 30.60 -2.38
C VAL A 39 9.41 30.93 -1.12
N GLY A 40 10.43 31.78 -1.25
CA GLY A 40 11.24 32.28 -0.14
C GLY A 40 10.40 33.04 0.88
N GLY A 41 10.72 32.88 2.15
CA GLY A 41 10.07 33.57 3.25
C GLY A 41 10.44 35.06 3.36
N ASP A 42 10.38 35.57 4.59
CA ASP A 42 10.75 37.00 4.88
C ASP A 42 12.26 37.18 5.08
N ALA A 43 13.01 36.13 5.26
CA ALA A 43 14.46 36.09 5.40
C ALA A 43 15.09 35.05 4.45
N PRO A 44 16.38 35.17 4.11
CA PRO A 44 17.08 34.14 3.36
C PRO A 44 17.04 32.82 4.13
N ALA A 45 16.79 31.72 3.41
CA ALA A 45 16.78 30.38 3.95
C ALA A 45 17.81 29.49 3.25
N SER A 46 18.50 28.65 4.03
CA SER A 46 19.36 27.60 3.51
C SER A 46 18.54 26.31 3.48
N ILE A 47 18.29 25.81 2.31
CA ILE A 47 17.62 24.53 2.10
C ILE A 47 18.71 23.46 2.05
N GLU A 48 18.59 22.45 2.88
CA GLU A 48 19.55 21.34 2.94
C GLU A 48 19.24 20.28 1.89
N GLN A 49 17.95 19.96 1.70
CA GLN A 49 17.49 18.97 0.75
C GLN A 49 16.01 19.18 0.43
N ILE A 50 15.61 18.76 -0.76
CA ILE A 50 14.23 18.62 -1.18
C ILE A 50 14.03 17.15 -1.57
N THR A 51 13.03 16.50 -1.00
CA THR A 51 12.68 15.12 -1.32
C THR A 51 11.21 14.99 -1.67
N VAL A 52 10.90 14.04 -2.54
CA VAL A 52 9.55 13.58 -2.82
C VAL A 52 9.46 12.09 -2.50
N GLY A 53 8.34 11.65 -1.97
CA GLY A 53 8.14 10.25 -1.60
C GLY A 53 6.69 9.80 -1.70
N LEU A 54 6.46 8.53 -2.03
CA LEU A 54 5.15 7.91 -2.00
C LEU A 54 4.81 7.47 -0.59
N VAL A 55 3.64 7.87 -0.11
CA VAL A 55 3.11 7.54 1.21
C VAL A 55 1.74 6.89 1.07
N THR A 56 1.44 5.96 1.95
CA THR A 56 0.16 5.24 2.01
C THR A 56 -0.19 4.89 3.45
N ARG A 57 -1.42 4.46 3.70
CA ARG A 57 -1.83 3.86 4.98
C ARG A 57 -1.59 2.36 4.92
N VAL A 58 -1.05 1.81 5.99
CA VAL A 58 -0.76 0.37 6.13
C VAL A 58 -1.33 -0.10 7.45
N GLU A 59 -2.02 -1.22 7.46
CA GLU A 59 -2.49 -1.87 8.67
C GLU A 59 -1.33 -2.54 9.39
N ILE A 60 -1.31 -2.37 10.70
CA ILE A 60 -0.25 -2.87 11.57
C ILE A 60 -0.90 -3.67 12.68
N GLU A 61 -0.70 -4.98 12.67
CA GLU A 61 -1.12 -5.83 13.78
C GLU A 61 -0.34 -5.48 15.05
N GLY A 62 -1.03 -5.06 16.09
CA GLY A 62 -0.50 -4.68 17.40
C GLY A 62 -1.08 -5.51 18.54
N GLY A 63 -0.82 -6.81 18.57
CA GLY A 63 -1.39 -7.70 19.60
C GLY A 63 -2.88 -7.95 19.39
N ASP A 64 -3.75 -7.42 20.27
CA ASP A 64 -5.21 -7.58 20.16
C ASP A 64 -5.91 -6.44 19.41
N THR A 65 -5.15 -5.51 18.83
CA THR A 65 -5.69 -4.32 18.13
C THR A 65 -4.96 -4.10 16.81
N GLU A 66 -5.73 -3.88 15.76
CA GLU A 66 -5.26 -3.37 14.47
C GLU A 66 -5.28 -1.84 14.51
N TYR A 67 -4.27 -1.21 13.96
CA TYR A 67 -4.25 0.24 13.75
C TYR A 67 -3.58 0.57 12.42
N ALA A 68 -4.13 1.54 11.71
CA ALA A 68 -3.56 2.03 10.47
C ALA A 68 -2.48 3.08 10.76
N GLY A 69 -1.33 2.98 10.10
CA GLY A 69 -0.25 3.95 10.18
C GLY A 69 0.17 4.44 8.81
N VAL A 70 0.61 5.71 8.71
CA VAL A 70 1.16 6.23 7.46
C VAL A 70 2.58 5.73 7.26
N MET A 71 2.86 5.16 6.09
CA MET A 71 4.17 4.64 5.72
C MET A 71 4.67 5.29 4.43
N GLU A 72 5.87 5.88 4.47
CA GLU A 72 6.62 6.24 3.27
C GLU A 72 7.40 5.01 2.80
N PHE A 73 7.18 4.58 1.56
CA PHE A 73 7.78 3.35 1.03
C PHE A 73 8.70 3.57 -0.17
N HIS A 74 8.68 4.78 -0.74
CA HIS A 74 9.58 5.15 -1.83
C HIS A 74 9.93 6.62 -1.74
N ARG A 75 11.23 6.96 -1.82
CA ARG A 75 11.72 8.34 -1.63
C ARG A 75 12.83 8.66 -2.61
N MET A 76 12.82 9.89 -3.13
CA MET A 76 13.82 10.40 -4.05
C MET A 76 14.22 11.82 -3.68
N ALA A 77 15.51 12.13 -3.74
CA ALA A 77 16.00 13.50 -3.65
C ALA A 77 15.76 14.22 -4.98
N VAL A 78 15.10 15.38 -4.92
CA VAL A 78 14.85 16.26 -6.06
C VAL A 78 15.95 17.30 -6.21
N SER A 79 16.45 17.81 -5.08
CA SER A 79 17.55 18.77 -5.05
C SER A 79 18.40 18.62 -3.81
N GLY A 80 19.69 18.90 -3.95
CA GLY A 80 20.62 19.08 -2.85
C GLY A 80 20.58 20.50 -2.27
N PRO A 81 21.61 20.91 -1.50
CA PRO A 81 21.64 22.19 -0.81
C PRO A 81 21.52 23.38 -1.76
N LEU A 82 20.66 24.34 -1.41
CA LEU A 82 20.49 25.59 -2.13
C LEU A 82 20.18 26.77 -1.19
N GLN A 83 20.42 27.99 -1.67
CA GLN A 83 20.05 29.22 -0.96
C GLN A 83 18.80 29.81 -1.60
N LEU A 84 17.79 30.09 -0.79
CA LEU A 84 16.55 30.70 -1.22
C LEU A 84 16.47 32.13 -0.67
N ALA A 85 16.52 33.14 -1.57
CA ALA A 85 16.40 34.52 -1.17
C ALA A 85 14.97 34.88 -0.72
N PRO A 86 14.76 35.94 0.06
CA PRO A 86 13.42 36.39 0.43
C PRO A 86 12.54 36.60 -0.80
N LYS A 87 11.32 35.99 -0.77
CA LYS A 87 10.32 36.11 -1.84
C LYS A 87 10.78 35.57 -3.21
N GLN A 88 11.94 34.92 -3.28
CA GLN A 88 12.37 34.22 -4.48
C GLN A 88 11.40 33.09 -4.80
N GLN A 89 11.02 32.97 -6.06
CA GLN A 89 10.28 31.83 -6.59
C GLN A 89 11.24 30.93 -7.36
N LEU A 90 11.14 29.63 -7.13
CA LEU A 90 11.93 28.61 -7.79
C LEU A 90 11.05 27.41 -8.08
N SER A 91 11.08 26.92 -9.30
CA SER A 91 10.37 25.69 -9.71
C SER A 91 11.39 24.65 -10.14
N ILE A 92 11.34 23.47 -9.54
CA ILE A 92 12.29 22.38 -9.77
C ILE A 92 11.52 21.19 -10.31
N PRO A 93 11.75 20.77 -11.57
CA PRO A 93 11.11 19.60 -12.15
C PRO A 93 11.66 18.32 -11.52
N PHE A 94 10.82 17.30 -11.42
CA PHE A 94 11.21 15.96 -11.01
C PHE A 94 10.51 14.88 -11.83
N GLN A 95 11.11 13.67 -11.81
CA GLN A 95 10.57 12.44 -12.38
C GLN A 95 10.76 11.33 -11.34
N LEU A 96 9.69 10.90 -10.70
CA LEU A 96 9.71 9.86 -9.69
C LEU A 96 9.31 8.50 -10.31
N PRO A 97 10.22 7.54 -10.44
CA PRO A 97 9.86 6.19 -10.86
C PRO A 97 8.93 5.54 -9.84
N VAL A 98 7.81 5.02 -10.29
CA VAL A 98 6.84 4.32 -9.43
C VAL A 98 7.26 2.86 -9.29
N PRO A 99 7.47 2.33 -8.08
CA PRO A 99 7.83 0.92 -7.88
C PRO A 99 6.80 -0.03 -8.52
N TRP A 100 7.26 -1.19 -9.02
CA TRP A 100 6.40 -2.19 -9.62
C TRP A 100 5.37 -2.78 -8.64
N GLU A 101 5.71 -2.87 -7.36
CA GLU A 101 4.83 -3.36 -6.29
C GLU A 101 3.91 -2.29 -5.70
N THR A 102 3.87 -1.08 -6.29
CA THR A 102 3.00 -0.01 -5.78
C THR A 102 1.54 -0.47 -5.80
N PRO A 103 0.82 -0.37 -4.68
CA PRO A 103 -0.56 -0.78 -4.57
C PRO A 103 -1.49 -0.03 -5.51
N VAL A 104 -2.53 -0.70 -5.99
CA VAL A 104 -3.58 -0.11 -6.82
C VAL A 104 -4.58 0.61 -5.92
N THR A 105 -4.92 1.85 -6.24
CA THR A 105 -5.90 2.64 -5.47
C THR A 105 -7.21 2.86 -6.20
N ASP A 106 -7.21 2.69 -7.52
CA ASP A 106 -8.36 2.98 -8.38
C ASP A 106 -8.56 1.87 -9.40
N VAL A 107 -9.77 1.33 -9.50
CA VAL A 107 -10.16 0.31 -10.48
C VAL A 107 -11.42 0.77 -11.21
N TYR A 108 -11.42 0.69 -12.54
CA TYR A 108 -12.51 1.14 -13.42
C TYR A 108 -12.94 2.61 -13.19
N GLY A 109 -11.98 3.48 -12.80
CA GLY A 109 -12.25 4.89 -12.51
C GLY A 109 -12.92 5.14 -11.16
N GLN A 110 -13.01 4.15 -10.31
CA GLN A 110 -13.52 4.25 -8.95
C GLN A 110 -12.39 3.95 -7.94
N ARG A 111 -12.33 4.74 -6.89
CA ARG A 111 -11.40 4.49 -5.79
C ARG A 111 -11.77 3.21 -5.05
N LEU A 112 -10.79 2.37 -4.78
CA LEU A 112 -10.96 1.22 -3.92
C LEU A 112 -11.15 1.69 -2.46
N HIS A 113 -12.24 1.23 -1.85
CA HIS A 113 -12.51 1.49 -0.45
C HIS A 113 -11.38 0.90 0.42
N GLY A 114 -10.85 1.70 1.35
CA GLY A 114 -9.72 1.34 2.20
C GLY A 114 -8.36 1.85 1.67
N MET A 115 -8.25 2.21 0.38
CA MET A 115 -6.98 2.61 -0.24
C MET A 115 -6.76 4.10 -0.29
N THR A 116 -5.55 4.53 0.11
CA THR A 116 -5.07 5.91 -0.05
C THR A 116 -3.64 5.93 -0.56
N MET A 117 -3.29 6.92 -1.38
CA MET A 117 -1.92 7.12 -1.86
C MET A 117 -1.66 8.62 -2.02
N GLY A 118 -0.51 9.08 -1.54
CA GLY A 118 -0.07 10.45 -1.69
C GLY A 118 1.39 10.58 -2.11
N LEU A 119 1.71 11.69 -2.75
CA LEU A 119 3.08 12.15 -2.95
C LEU A 119 3.39 13.20 -1.89
N ARG A 120 4.26 12.87 -0.97
CA ARG A 120 4.74 13.79 0.06
C ARG A 120 6.01 14.49 -0.43
N THR A 121 6.02 15.81 -0.34
CA THR A 121 7.22 16.62 -0.55
C THR A 121 7.73 17.13 0.79
N GLU A 122 9.02 17.00 1.04
CA GLU A 122 9.68 17.55 2.21
C GLU A 122 10.78 18.54 1.80
N LEU A 123 10.74 19.70 2.44
CA LEU A 123 11.72 20.76 2.33
C LEU A 123 12.50 20.86 3.65
N ALA A 124 13.69 20.29 3.70
CA ALA A 124 14.57 20.37 4.86
C ALA A 124 15.21 21.77 4.92
N VAL A 125 14.88 22.54 5.96
CA VAL A 125 15.34 23.93 6.14
C VAL A 125 16.32 23.99 7.29
N ALA A 126 17.55 24.45 7.03
CA ALA A 126 18.60 24.56 8.04
C ALA A 126 18.16 25.41 9.24
N ARG A 127 18.20 24.84 10.44
CA ARG A 127 17.86 25.49 11.72
C ARG A 127 16.45 26.05 11.82
N ALA A 128 15.51 25.45 11.11
CA ALA A 128 14.09 25.79 11.15
C ALA A 128 13.25 24.49 11.07
N VAL A 129 11.95 24.63 11.28
CA VAL A 129 11.02 23.52 11.09
C VAL A 129 10.89 23.25 9.59
N ASP A 130 11.00 21.98 9.22
CA ASP A 130 10.81 21.51 7.85
C ASP A 130 9.40 21.82 7.35
N LYS A 131 9.26 21.96 6.06
CA LYS A 131 7.98 22.19 5.39
C LYS A 131 7.65 20.98 4.55
N SER A 132 6.39 20.65 4.50
CA SER A 132 5.89 19.54 3.71
C SER A 132 4.65 19.93 2.93
N ASP A 133 4.39 19.16 1.89
CA ASP A 133 3.22 19.21 1.04
C ASP A 133 2.79 17.77 0.75
N LEU A 134 1.50 17.56 0.48
CA LEU A 134 0.94 16.23 0.23
C LEU A 134 -0.09 16.30 -0.88
N ASP A 135 0.22 15.66 -2.01
CA ASP A 135 -0.64 15.58 -3.19
C ASP A 135 -1.23 14.18 -3.34
N GLN A 136 -2.49 14.10 -3.67
CA GLN A 136 -3.14 12.82 -3.96
C GLN A 136 -2.59 12.18 -5.23
N VAL A 137 -2.39 10.85 -5.19
CA VAL A 137 -1.99 10.02 -6.33
C VAL A 137 -3.02 8.91 -6.54
N ALA A 138 -3.46 8.73 -7.79
CA ALA A 138 -4.29 7.61 -8.21
C ALA A 138 -3.43 6.57 -8.95
N VAL A 139 -3.38 5.35 -8.41
CA VAL A 139 -2.62 4.24 -8.98
C VAL A 139 -3.60 3.25 -9.62
N HIS A 140 -3.60 3.20 -10.95
CA HIS A 140 -4.46 2.31 -11.73
C HIS A 140 -3.81 0.94 -11.96
N PRO A 141 -4.60 -0.12 -12.10
CA PRO A 141 -4.09 -1.47 -12.37
C PRO A 141 -3.40 -1.56 -13.73
N LEU A 142 -2.41 -2.43 -13.83
CA LEU A 142 -1.85 -2.85 -15.12
C LEU A 142 -2.87 -3.67 -15.92
N PRO A 143 -2.74 -3.78 -17.25
CA PRO A 143 -3.67 -4.57 -18.07
C PRO A 143 -3.84 -6.01 -17.58
N ILE A 144 -2.80 -6.63 -17.04
CA ILE A 144 -2.86 -7.99 -16.49
C ILE A 144 -3.71 -8.05 -15.20
N HIS A 145 -3.59 -7.04 -14.33
CA HIS A 145 -4.43 -6.94 -13.14
C HIS A 145 -5.91 -6.73 -13.53
N GLU A 146 -6.17 -5.84 -14.49
CA GLU A 146 -7.54 -5.60 -14.99
C GLU A 146 -8.19 -6.90 -15.48
N ARG A 147 -7.47 -7.72 -16.26
CA ARG A 147 -7.98 -8.99 -16.79
C ARG A 147 -8.31 -10.00 -15.70
N ILE A 148 -7.49 -10.08 -14.65
CA ILE A 148 -7.74 -10.96 -13.53
C ILE A 148 -8.94 -10.45 -12.71
N LEU A 149 -9.03 -9.14 -12.44
CA LEU A 149 -10.18 -8.53 -11.75
C LEU A 149 -11.47 -8.69 -12.56
N ASP A 150 -11.44 -8.51 -13.89
CA ASP A 150 -12.56 -8.79 -14.80
C ASP A 150 -13.04 -10.25 -14.68
N ALA A 151 -12.11 -11.19 -14.56
CA ALA A 151 -12.43 -12.60 -14.40
C ALA A 151 -13.12 -12.90 -13.07
N PHE A 152 -12.68 -12.28 -11.95
CA PHE A 152 -13.35 -12.37 -10.66
C PHE A 152 -14.79 -11.86 -10.76
N GLN A 153 -14.99 -10.70 -11.39
CA GLN A 153 -16.32 -10.14 -11.61
C GLN A 153 -17.19 -11.05 -12.48
N ALA A 154 -16.66 -11.56 -13.59
CA ALA A 154 -17.37 -12.47 -14.51
C ALA A 154 -17.75 -13.78 -13.84
N LEU A 155 -16.95 -14.29 -12.90
CA LEU A 155 -17.26 -15.47 -12.07
C LEU A 155 -18.28 -15.16 -10.97
N GLY A 156 -18.68 -13.90 -10.78
CA GLY A 156 -19.70 -13.49 -9.81
C GLY A 156 -19.16 -13.18 -8.41
N PHE A 157 -17.86 -13.02 -8.25
CA PHE A 157 -17.27 -12.47 -7.03
C PHE A 157 -17.61 -10.98 -6.91
N ARG A 158 -17.83 -10.52 -5.69
CA ARG A 158 -18.16 -9.11 -5.41
C ARG A 158 -17.08 -8.52 -4.53
N PHE A 159 -16.52 -7.39 -4.97
CA PHE A 159 -15.56 -6.63 -4.17
C PHE A 159 -16.12 -6.33 -2.78
N LYS A 160 -15.30 -6.50 -1.75
CA LYS A 160 -15.63 -6.25 -0.35
C LYS A 160 -14.83 -5.06 0.18
N HIS A 161 -13.51 -5.16 0.18
CA HIS A 161 -12.57 -4.21 0.74
C HIS A 161 -11.21 -4.34 0.07
N ALA A 162 -10.33 -3.36 0.28
CA ALA A 162 -8.90 -3.50 0.00
C ALA A 162 -8.11 -2.75 1.09
N ASP A 163 -7.01 -3.33 1.50
CA ASP A 163 -6.12 -2.79 2.52
C ASP A 163 -4.66 -3.11 2.20
N LEU A 164 -3.76 -2.66 3.06
CA LEU A 164 -2.34 -2.93 2.99
C LEU A 164 -1.87 -3.55 4.30
N GLU A 165 -1.46 -4.79 4.22
CA GLU A 165 -0.93 -5.55 5.34
C GLU A 165 0.59 -5.39 5.48
N ARG A 166 1.06 -5.04 6.69
CA ARG A 166 2.48 -4.96 6.98
C ARG A 166 3.07 -6.36 7.10
N GLY A 167 3.91 -6.75 6.16
CA GLY A 167 4.52 -8.07 6.18
C GLY A 167 5.20 -8.46 4.88
N HIS A 168 5.61 -9.74 4.83
CA HIS A 168 6.17 -10.36 3.64
C HIS A 168 5.52 -11.70 3.41
N ILE A 169 5.02 -11.91 2.22
CA ILE A 169 4.41 -13.18 1.80
C ILE A 169 5.51 -14.22 1.64
N ARG A 170 5.37 -15.33 2.34
CA ARG A 170 6.38 -16.38 2.38
C ARG A 170 6.62 -17.00 0.99
N GLY A 171 7.88 -17.01 0.58
CA GLY A 171 8.30 -17.63 -0.68
C GLY A 171 8.08 -16.74 -1.92
N VAL A 172 7.65 -15.50 -1.76
CA VAL A 172 7.50 -14.49 -2.81
C VAL A 172 8.66 -13.51 -2.74
N GLN A 173 9.15 -13.04 -3.90
CA GLN A 173 10.16 -11.98 -3.96
C GLN A 173 9.48 -10.61 -3.89
N GLN A 174 9.23 -10.17 -2.68
CA GLN A 174 8.61 -8.89 -2.37
C GLN A 174 9.68 -7.90 -1.93
N THR A 175 9.62 -6.66 -2.45
CA THR A 175 10.58 -5.59 -2.12
C THR A 175 9.99 -4.59 -1.14
N LEU A 176 8.67 -4.37 -1.13
CA LEU A 176 8.00 -3.50 -0.18
C LEU A 176 7.75 -4.21 1.15
N PRO A 177 7.74 -3.49 2.29
CA PRO A 177 7.52 -4.06 3.61
C PRO A 177 6.04 -4.36 3.93
N PHE A 178 5.18 -4.28 2.94
CA PHE A 178 3.74 -4.55 3.00
C PHE A 178 3.27 -5.09 1.66
N TYR A 179 2.06 -5.63 1.61
CA TYR A 179 1.39 -6.08 0.40
C TYR A 179 -0.07 -5.65 0.42
N GLN A 180 -0.71 -5.62 -0.75
CA GLN A 180 -2.12 -5.28 -0.89
C GLN A 180 -2.97 -6.53 -0.91
N GLU A 181 -4.01 -6.56 -0.10
CA GLU A 181 -5.11 -7.52 -0.18
C GLU A 181 -6.32 -6.86 -0.83
N ILE A 182 -6.91 -7.55 -1.81
CA ILE A 182 -8.15 -7.17 -2.46
C ILE A 182 -9.16 -8.26 -2.16
N GLU A 183 -10.07 -7.95 -1.26
CA GLU A 183 -11.04 -8.92 -0.73
C GLU A 183 -12.30 -8.99 -1.57
N PHE A 184 -12.79 -10.22 -1.73
CA PHE A 184 -14.04 -10.49 -2.45
C PHE A 184 -14.93 -11.42 -1.65
N PHE A 185 -16.22 -11.11 -1.57
CA PHE A 185 -17.22 -12.09 -1.18
C PHE A 185 -17.29 -13.22 -2.20
N ALA A 186 -17.38 -14.45 -1.72
CA ALA A 186 -17.41 -15.63 -2.57
C ALA A 186 -18.58 -15.60 -3.57
N ALA A 187 -18.28 -16.00 -4.80
CA ALA A 187 -19.30 -16.20 -5.82
C ALA A 187 -20.24 -17.39 -5.44
N PRO A 188 -21.52 -17.39 -5.86
CA PRO A 188 -22.51 -18.40 -5.44
C PRO A 188 -22.06 -19.85 -5.62
N GLN A 189 -21.31 -20.16 -6.69
CA GLN A 189 -20.80 -21.52 -6.95
C GLN A 189 -19.70 -21.95 -5.97
N TYR A 190 -19.07 -21.01 -5.28
CA TYR A 190 -18.02 -21.27 -4.29
C TYR A 190 -18.50 -21.11 -2.84
N ALA A 191 -19.66 -20.46 -2.62
CA ALA A 191 -20.18 -20.09 -1.30
C ALA A 191 -20.43 -21.29 -0.35
N GLY A 192 -20.48 -22.53 -0.87
CA GLY A 192 -20.53 -23.75 -0.06
C GLY A 192 -19.17 -24.16 0.54
N THR A 193 -18.08 -23.63 0.00
CA THR A 193 -16.70 -24.06 0.34
C THR A 193 -15.91 -22.95 1.01
N ILE A 194 -16.04 -21.72 0.54
CA ILE A 194 -15.33 -20.53 1.02
C ILE A 194 -16.30 -19.40 1.34
N ASN A 195 -15.91 -18.50 2.21
CA ASN A 195 -16.63 -17.26 2.50
C ASN A 195 -16.12 -16.10 1.67
N GLU A 196 -14.81 -15.97 1.64
CA GLU A 196 -14.09 -14.84 1.08
C GLU A 196 -12.87 -15.33 0.33
N VAL A 197 -12.39 -14.50 -0.59
CA VAL A 197 -11.11 -14.67 -1.29
C VAL A 197 -10.37 -13.37 -1.19
N GLU A 198 -9.12 -13.43 -0.76
CA GLU A 198 -8.15 -12.37 -0.80
C GLU A 198 -7.24 -12.58 -1.99
N LEU A 199 -7.10 -11.53 -2.78
CA LEU A 199 -6.30 -11.49 -3.99
C LEU A 199 -5.15 -10.51 -3.80
N THR A 200 -3.92 -11.00 -3.86
CA THR A 200 -2.71 -10.18 -3.80
C THR A 200 -1.94 -10.25 -5.11
N PHE A 201 -1.47 -9.09 -5.57
CA PHE A 201 -0.57 -8.96 -6.72
C PHE A 201 0.82 -8.54 -6.25
N VAL A 202 1.82 -9.40 -6.45
CA VAL A 202 3.22 -9.00 -6.32
C VAL A 202 3.80 -8.83 -7.71
N THR A 203 3.94 -7.58 -8.11
CA THR A 203 4.25 -7.19 -9.49
C THR A 203 5.74 -6.92 -9.65
N SER A 204 6.31 -7.36 -10.75
CA SER A 204 7.68 -7.11 -11.17
C SER A 204 7.70 -6.61 -12.62
N GLN A 205 8.87 -6.24 -13.12
CA GLN A 205 9.04 -5.88 -14.53
C GLN A 205 8.70 -7.03 -15.48
N GLN A 206 8.85 -8.28 -15.06
CA GLN A 206 8.65 -9.47 -15.89
C GLN A 206 7.20 -9.94 -15.92
N GLY A 207 6.45 -9.74 -14.83
CA GLY A 207 5.09 -10.23 -14.67
C GLY A 207 4.56 -10.04 -13.27
N VAL A 208 3.53 -10.77 -12.96
CA VAL A 208 2.81 -10.70 -11.68
C VAL A 208 2.79 -12.07 -11.04
N GLU A 209 3.15 -12.16 -9.77
CA GLU A 209 2.76 -13.28 -8.92
C GLU A 209 1.40 -12.98 -8.31
N VAL A 210 0.45 -13.84 -8.62
CA VAL A 210 -0.93 -13.77 -8.11
C VAL A 210 -1.03 -14.73 -6.95
N ILE A 211 -1.41 -14.22 -5.80
CA ILE A 211 -1.65 -14.99 -4.58
C ILE A 211 -3.14 -14.97 -4.30
N LEU A 212 -3.70 -16.15 -4.06
CA LEU A 212 -5.08 -16.33 -3.64
C LEU A 212 -5.09 -16.95 -2.25
N GLU A 213 -5.71 -16.27 -1.31
CA GLU A 213 -6.07 -16.81 -0.01
C GLU A 213 -7.58 -17.02 0.03
N CYS A 214 -8.00 -18.20 0.43
CA CYS A 214 -9.42 -18.54 0.51
C CYS A 214 -9.79 -18.82 1.97
N ASP A 215 -10.58 -17.91 2.57
CA ASP A 215 -11.16 -18.13 3.90
C ASP A 215 -12.32 -19.10 3.84
N LYS A 216 -12.38 -19.97 4.81
CA LYS A 216 -13.38 -21.04 4.85
C LYS A 216 -14.55 -20.74 5.76
N ARG A 217 -15.70 -21.32 5.39
CA ARG A 217 -16.79 -21.59 6.31
C ARG A 217 -16.37 -22.65 7.33
N GLY A 218 -15.51 -22.31 8.26
CA GLY A 218 -15.16 -23.11 9.43
C GLY A 218 -15.70 -22.43 10.66
N GLY A 219 -16.58 -23.09 11.41
CA GLY A 219 -17.10 -22.51 12.63
C GLY A 219 -15.97 -22.15 13.61
N PHE A 220 -16.28 -21.22 14.49
CA PHE A 220 -15.55 -20.62 15.62
C PHE A 220 -14.52 -21.48 16.42
N LEU A 221 -14.17 -22.67 15.99
CA LEU A 221 -13.29 -23.62 16.69
C LEU A 221 -12.24 -24.31 15.81
N SER A 222 -12.11 -23.97 14.54
CA SER A 222 -11.00 -24.50 13.74
C SER A 222 -9.95 -23.41 13.60
N ALA A 223 -8.79 -23.58 14.25
CA ALA A 223 -7.58 -22.82 13.95
C ALA A 223 -7.34 -22.95 12.44
N GLY A 224 -7.56 -21.86 11.71
CA GLY A 224 -7.63 -21.84 10.27
C GLY A 224 -6.30 -22.25 9.65
N HIS A 225 -6.38 -23.15 8.71
CA HIS A 225 -5.36 -23.30 7.70
C HIS A 225 -6.00 -22.80 6.42
N ASP A 226 -5.75 -21.54 6.10
CA ASP A 226 -6.23 -20.91 4.90
C ASP A 226 -5.61 -21.61 3.69
N ALA A 227 -6.38 -21.67 2.60
CA ALA A 227 -5.91 -22.35 1.41
C ALA A 227 -5.21 -21.32 0.51
N PHE A 228 -3.91 -21.47 0.32
CA PHE A 228 -3.11 -20.61 -0.51
C PHE A 228 -2.90 -21.19 -1.91
N GLY A 229 -3.13 -20.34 -2.93
CA GLY A 229 -2.72 -20.54 -4.32
C GLY A 229 -1.69 -19.49 -4.73
N ARG A 230 -0.69 -19.87 -5.52
CA ARG A 230 0.31 -18.96 -6.07
C ARG A 230 0.52 -19.25 -7.54
N TYR A 231 0.43 -18.20 -8.37
CA TYR A 231 0.44 -18.32 -9.83
C TYR A 231 1.29 -17.19 -10.43
N ALA A 232 2.30 -17.55 -11.23
CA ALA A 232 3.15 -16.58 -11.92
C ALA A 232 2.61 -16.34 -13.33
N VAL A 233 2.44 -15.07 -13.70
CA VAL A 233 1.82 -14.65 -14.97
C VAL A 233 2.65 -13.57 -15.65
N PRO A 234 3.11 -13.77 -16.88
CA PRO A 234 3.79 -12.73 -17.65
C PRO A 234 2.82 -11.59 -18.05
N HIS A 235 3.30 -10.36 -18.11
CA HIS A 235 2.50 -9.23 -18.61
C HIS A 235 1.96 -9.43 -20.02
N SER A 236 2.70 -10.19 -20.88
CA SER A 236 2.31 -10.49 -22.27
C SER A 236 1.03 -11.29 -22.40
N ASP A 237 0.57 -11.96 -21.36
CA ASP A 237 -0.57 -12.86 -21.40
C ASP A 237 -1.91 -12.12 -21.20
N ALA A 238 -1.87 -10.84 -20.85
CA ALA A 238 -3.07 -10.03 -20.61
C ALA A 238 -4.08 -10.05 -21.77
N GLY A 239 -3.61 -10.07 -23.03
CA GLY A 239 -4.47 -10.03 -24.23
C GLY A 239 -4.65 -11.39 -24.94
N ARG A 240 -4.14 -12.49 -24.38
CA ARG A 240 -4.07 -13.78 -25.11
C ARG A 240 -4.77 -14.94 -24.41
N THR A 241 -5.19 -14.75 -23.16
CA THR A 241 -5.63 -15.81 -22.26
C THR A 241 -7.11 -15.65 -21.95
N ASP A 242 -7.84 -16.76 -21.86
CA ASP A 242 -9.17 -16.81 -21.26
C ASP A 242 -9.03 -16.76 -19.75
N TRP A 243 -9.04 -15.53 -19.22
CA TRP A 243 -8.81 -15.28 -17.80
C TRP A 243 -9.93 -15.82 -16.92
N VAL A 244 -11.15 -15.90 -17.41
CA VAL A 244 -12.27 -16.49 -16.65
C VAL A 244 -12.00 -17.97 -16.38
N GLN A 245 -11.57 -18.71 -17.41
CA GLN A 245 -11.23 -20.13 -17.26
C GLN A 245 -9.99 -20.33 -16.36
N VAL A 246 -8.99 -19.47 -16.51
CA VAL A 246 -7.74 -19.58 -15.73
C VAL A 246 -8.00 -19.30 -14.25
N VAL A 247 -8.70 -18.22 -13.92
CA VAL A 247 -9.03 -17.85 -12.52
C VAL A 247 -9.96 -18.89 -11.89
N ASP A 248 -10.96 -19.40 -12.61
CA ASP A 248 -11.81 -20.50 -12.14
C ASP A 248 -10.98 -21.76 -11.83
N GLY A 249 -10.00 -22.07 -12.69
CA GLY A 249 -9.04 -23.17 -12.46
C GLY A 249 -8.21 -22.98 -11.20
N TRP A 250 -7.67 -21.78 -10.98
CA TRP A 250 -6.91 -21.44 -9.77
C TRP A 250 -7.73 -21.58 -8.50
N LEU A 251 -8.95 -21.06 -8.50
CA LEU A 251 -9.86 -21.14 -7.36
C LEU A 251 -10.22 -22.60 -7.03
N ARG A 252 -10.50 -23.42 -8.04
CA ARG A 252 -10.78 -24.86 -7.85
C ARG A 252 -9.54 -25.60 -7.32
N GLU A 253 -8.37 -25.30 -7.85
CA GLU A 253 -7.12 -25.92 -7.38
C GLU A 253 -6.84 -25.54 -5.93
N THR A 254 -6.90 -24.23 -5.59
CA THR A 254 -6.68 -23.72 -4.24
C THR A 254 -7.66 -24.35 -3.25
N THR A 255 -8.95 -24.41 -3.59
CA THR A 255 -9.97 -24.98 -2.71
C THR A 255 -9.89 -26.52 -2.59
N SER A 256 -9.50 -27.24 -3.65
CA SER A 256 -9.43 -28.72 -3.66
C SER A 256 -8.22 -29.27 -2.92
N ARG A 257 -7.07 -28.61 -2.98
CA ARG A 257 -5.87 -29.01 -2.21
C ARG A 257 -6.17 -29.17 -0.73
N TYR A 258 -7.08 -28.38 -0.22
CA TYR A 258 -7.49 -28.46 1.17
C TYR A 258 -8.48 -29.59 1.51
N GLY A 259 -9.37 -29.96 0.61
CA GLY A 259 -10.27 -31.11 0.79
C GLY A 259 -9.49 -32.41 1.02
N ASN A 260 -8.36 -32.55 0.32
CA ASN A 260 -7.50 -33.73 0.40
C ASN A 260 -6.68 -33.80 1.70
N LEU A 261 -6.29 -32.68 2.30
CA LEU A 261 -5.61 -32.66 3.60
C LEU A 261 -6.54 -33.13 4.75
N ARG A 262 -7.83 -32.86 4.68
CA ARG A 262 -8.83 -33.39 5.63
C ARG A 262 -9.09 -34.90 5.48
N ALA A 263 -9.08 -35.41 4.27
CA ALA A 263 -9.37 -36.83 4.00
C ALA A 263 -8.25 -37.76 4.50
N HIS A 264 -7.01 -37.26 4.65
CA HIS A 264 -5.87 -38.08 5.10
C HIS A 264 -5.55 -37.93 6.59
N GLY A 265 -6.27 -37.05 7.34
CA GLY A 265 -6.06 -36.80 8.77
C GLY A 265 -6.92 -37.58 9.77
N PHE A 266 -7.85 -38.40 9.33
CA PHE A 266 -8.70 -39.21 10.23
C PHE A 266 -8.31 -40.70 10.21
N GLY A 267 -7.29 -41.02 11.01
CA GLY A 267 -6.95 -42.42 11.28
C GLY A 267 -5.92 -42.57 12.38
N ALA A 268 -6.28 -42.28 13.65
CA ALA A 268 -5.87 -43.02 14.83
C ALA A 268 -6.34 -42.32 16.13
N PRO A 269 -6.97 -43.00 17.08
CA PRO A 269 -7.31 -42.43 18.37
C PRO A 269 -6.18 -42.72 19.38
N HIS A 270 -5.53 -41.72 19.94
CA HIS A 270 -4.81 -41.88 21.21
C HIS A 270 -4.71 -40.56 21.98
N GLY A 271 -5.28 -40.60 23.21
CA GLY A 271 -4.63 -40.15 24.45
C GLY A 271 -4.67 -38.65 24.75
N HIS A 272 -5.54 -38.31 25.70
CA HIS A 272 -5.53 -37.08 26.50
C HIS A 272 -4.12 -36.63 26.92
N HIS A 273 -3.78 -35.37 26.69
CA HIS A 273 -3.20 -34.50 27.69
C HIS A 273 -3.43 -33.02 27.24
N GLY A 274 -4.16 -32.28 28.10
CA GLY A 274 -4.41 -30.89 27.91
C GLY A 274 -3.14 -30.04 28.14
N HIS A 275 -2.87 -29.17 27.21
CA HIS A 275 -2.12 -27.95 27.48
C HIS A 275 -2.74 -26.79 26.69
N ARG A 276 -3.12 -25.77 27.46
CA ARG A 276 -3.37 -24.43 26.95
C ARG A 276 -2.12 -23.96 26.21
N GLY A 277 -2.25 -23.64 24.94
CA GLY A 277 -1.17 -23.08 24.12
C GLY A 277 -1.76 -22.00 23.24
N SER A 278 -1.39 -20.80 23.55
CA SER A 278 -1.49 -19.57 22.81
C SER A 278 -1.20 -19.73 21.33
N GLY A 279 -1.93 -18.94 20.52
CA GLY A 279 -1.74 -18.81 19.09
C GLY A 279 -0.28 -18.49 18.74
N MET A 280 0.22 -19.18 17.73
CA MET A 280 1.51 -18.87 17.14
C MET A 280 1.31 -17.82 16.06
N GLY A 281 1.34 -16.55 16.49
CA GLY A 281 1.67 -15.45 15.60
C GLY A 281 3.04 -15.66 14.97
N GLY A 282 3.17 -15.25 13.72
CA GLY A 282 4.37 -15.42 12.91
C GLY A 282 5.63 -14.94 13.61
N MET A 283 6.70 -15.68 13.40
CA MET A 283 8.04 -15.36 13.88
C MET A 283 8.56 -14.11 13.16
N VAL A 284 8.35 -12.95 13.76
CA VAL A 284 9.02 -11.71 13.37
C VAL A 284 10.41 -11.76 13.97
N ALA A 285 11.43 -12.03 13.16
CA ALA A 285 12.80 -11.74 13.51
C ALA A 285 12.99 -10.23 13.55
N GLY A 286 12.92 -9.63 14.75
CA GLY A 286 13.13 -8.22 14.97
C GLY A 286 14.55 -7.80 14.63
N ALA A 287 14.68 -6.86 13.70
CA ALA A 287 15.82 -5.96 13.63
C ALA A 287 15.33 -4.58 14.08
N ALA A 288 15.49 -4.32 15.39
CA ALA A 288 15.33 -2.98 15.94
C ALA A 288 16.52 -2.14 15.48
N LEU A 289 16.30 -1.25 14.50
CA LEU A 289 17.21 -0.14 14.20
C LEU A 289 16.40 1.14 14.03
N GLY A 290 16.50 1.99 15.05
CA GLY A 290 16.53 3.45 14.96
C GLY A 290 15.37 4.16 14.28
N MET A 291 14.28 4.35 14.98
CA MET A 291 13.24 5.32 14.61
C MET A 291 12.99 6.29 15.77
N ALA A 292 13.95 7.14 16.01
CA ALA A 292 13.79 8.30 16.88
C ALA A 292 13.68 9.56 16.01
N GLY A 293 12.53 9.78 15.38
CA GLY A 293 12.29 10.96 14.54
C GLY A 293 10.95 10.97 13.81
N GLY A 294 10.25 9.84 13.74
CA GLY A 294 9.07 9.70 12.88
C GLY A 294 7.71 10.01 13.50
N LEU A 295 7.59 10.10 14.82
CA LEU A 295 6.28 10.18 15.47
C LEU A 295 5.58 11.54 15.39
N VAL A 296 6.31 12.64 15.22
CA VAL A 296 5.69 13.97 15.13
C VAL A 296 5.19 14.29 13.70
N ALA A 297 5.79 13.68 12.67
CA ALA A 297 5.35 13.85 11.28
C ALA A 297 4.15 12.95 10.93
N GLY A 298 3.94 11.85 11.63
CA GLY A 298 2.82 10.93 11.41
C GLY A 298 1.46 11.56 11.68
N GLU A 299 1.33 12.26 12.79
CA GLU A 299 0.08 12.87 13.25
C GLU A 299 -0.43 13.96 12.29
N LEU A 300 0.48 14.78 11.73
CA LEU A 300 0.13 15.81 10.74
C LEU A 300 -0.26 15.23 9.38
N ILE A 301 0.23 14.02 9.04
CA ILE A 301 -0.08 13.34 7.79
C ILE A 301 -1.42 12.58 7.90
N GLU A 302 -1.73 12.02 9.08
CA GLU A 302 -3.03 11.40 9.35
C GLU A 302 -4.16 12.42 9.21
N ASP A 303 -4.01 13.62 9.80
CA ASP A 303 -4.97 14.71 9.67
C ASP A 303 -5.14 15.17 8.19
N ALA A 304 -4.07 15.16 7.38
CA ALA A 304 -4.14 15.49 5.97
C ALA A 304 -4.89 14.40 5.16
N PHE A 305 -4.68 13.11 5.48
CA PHE A 305 -5.42 12.03 4.85
C PHE A 305 -6.91 11.99 5.30
N GLU A 306 -7.22 12.39 6.53
CA GLU A 306 -8.60 12.45 7.02
C GLU A 306 -9.35 13.71 6.56
N GLY A 307 -8.67 14.87 6.45
CA GLY A 307 -9.28 16.15 6.12
C GLY A 307 -9.52 16.36 4.62
N ASP A 308 -8.60 15.92 3.77
CA ASP A 308 -8.64 16.20 2.32
C ASP A 308 -9.25 15.07 1.49
N PHE A 309 -9.33 13.86 2.05
CA PHE A 309 -9.84 12.66 1.36
C PHE A 309 -11.18 12.14 1.91
N GLY A 310 -11.78 12.81 2.87
CA GLY A 310 -12.87 12.30 3.72
C GLY A 310 -14.29 12.47 3.23
N ASP A 311 -14.61 13.07 2.06
CA ASP A 311 -16.02 13.28 1.69
C ASP A 311 -16.29 13.32 0.18
N PHE A 312 -16.24 12.15 -0.47
CA PHE A 312 -16.84 11.94 -1.80
C PHE A 312 -17.52 10.56 -1.91
N GLY A 313 -18.29 10.19 -0.90
CA GLY A 313 -19.06 8.95 -0.90
C GLY A 313 -20.49 9.16 -0.45
N GLY A 314 -21.31 9.86 -1.24
CA GLY A 314 -22.71 10.02 -0.92
C GLY A 314 -23.51 10.77 -1.98
N GLU A 315 -23.92 10.10 -3.05
CA GLU A 315 -25.26 10.14 -3.64
C GLU A 315 -25.37 9.08 -4.74
#